data_bfb99b221564c194ac5445b700ec1549
#
_entry.id   bfb99b221564c194ac5445b700ec1549
#
_cell.length_a   1.000
_cell.length_b   1.000
_cell.length_c   1.000
_cell.angle_alpha   90.00
_cell.angle_beta   90.00
_cell.angle_gamma   90.00
#
_symmetry.space_group_name_H-M   'P 1'
#
loop_
_entity.id
_entity.type
_entity.pdbx_description
1 polymer ?
#
loop_
_entity_poly.entity_id
_entity_poly.type
_entity_poly.pdbx_seq_one_letter_code
_entity_poly.pdbx_strand_id
1 'polypeptide(L)'
;MLRPLTSRQREILTAVVESYIATGEPVSSGTLAHSAFANSISSATLRNEMADLADAGLLDQPHTSAGRVPSAEAFRLYVSEIQTRPATSQTALHSRIDTSFAGVAGTPALLERTSHVLAALSSGVGVAIGASASADLLEHIHFSRLAANRILAVVVTRGGVVRDRVLSLDHDLSLTQLETAANFLNEHFRGWNIERVRAELARRVEQERNTYRQMSDAVQLWSQTVPDSATIEHTVYVDGLANLAAFPRFPEDRARLRDLLAALEQKQQLVDLLTAYIDARQGSVRVVFDLEQQSPNLAGLVLIAAPATQNGTIAILGPKRMHYESAMNAVSYIAQVLNQLSPQADPGPTLAP
;
A
#
# COMPACT_ATOMS: atom_id res chain seq x y z
N MET A 1 -9.12 3.07 -30.71
CA MET A 1 -10.28 3.32 -29.80
C MET A 1 -11.21 2.14 -29.93
N LEU A 2 -11.49 1.43 -28.84
CA LEU A 2 -12.45 0.33 -28.81
C LEU A 2 -13.86 0.90 -29.13
N ARG A 3 -14.62 0.21 -29.98
CA ARG A 3 -16.01 0.53 -30.24
C ARG A 3 -16.79 0.41 -28.93
N PRO A 4 -17.69 1.33 -28.58
CA PRO A 4 -18.49 1.24 -27.36
C PRO A 4 -19.31 -0.06 -27.37
N LEU A 5 -19.17 -0.84 -26.29
CA LEU A 5 -19.92 -2.09 -26.13
C LEU A 5 -21.41 -1.81 -25.91
N THR A 6 -22.27 -2.63 -26.50
CA THR A 6 -23.70 -2.64 -26.21
C THR A 6 -23.94 -3.13 -24.78
N SER A 7 -25.11 -2.83 -24.19
CA SER A 7 -25.50 -3.34 -22.85
C SER A 7 -25.41 -4.87 -22.79
N ARG A 8 -25.88 -5.55 -23.84
CA ARG A 8 -25.82 -7.01 -23.93
C ARG A 8 -24.39 -7.54 -23.96
N GLN A 9 -23.50 -6.89 -24.74
CA GLN A 9 -22.08 -7.28 -24.78
C GLN A 9 -21.39 -7.11 -23.42
N ARG A 10 -21.72 -6.08 -22.66
CA ARG A 10 -21.21 -5.89 -21.30
C ARG A 10 -21.70 -6.99 -20.36
N GLU A 11 -22.99 -7.32 -20.38
CA GLU A 11 -23.55 -8.41 -19.57
C GLU A 11 -22.88 -9.76 -19.88
N ILE A 12 -22.68 -10.05 -21.18
CA ILE A 12 -22.01 -11.29 -21.60
C ILE A 12 -20.53 -11.29 -21.17
N LEU A 13 -19.83 -10.16 -21.34
CA LEU A 13 -18.42 -10.02 -20.91
C LEU A 13 -18.30 -10.23 -19.41
N THR A 14 -19.17 -9.58 -18.60
CA THR A 14 -19.23 -9.75 -17.16
C THR A 14 -19.45 -11.22 -16.78
N ALA A 15 -20.42 -11.89 -17.39
CA ALA A 15 -20.69 -13.31 -17.12
C ALA A 15 -19.52 -14.25 -17.51
N VAL A 16 -18.82 -13.94 -18.62
CA VAL A 16 -17.59 -14.68 -19.01
C VAL A 16 -16.51 -14.48 -17.96
N VAL A 17 -16.25 -13.24 -17.52
CA VAL A 17 -15.23 -12.93 -16.52
C VAL A 17 -15.54 -13.62 -15.19
N GLU A 18 -16.78 -13.52 -14.70
CA GLU A 18 -17.21 -14.14 -13.44
C GLU A 18 -17.12 -15.66 -13.49
N SER A 19 -17.57 -16.29 -14.60
CA SER A 19 -17.46 -17.73 -14.80
C SER A 19 -15.99 -18.18 -14.83
N TYR A 20 -15.12 -17.42 -15.51
CA TYR A 20 -13.69 -17.71 -15.56
C TYR A 20 -13.01 -17.51 -14.18
N ILE A 21 -13.39 -16.50 -13.42
CA ILE A 21 -12.89 -16.30 -12.06
C ILE A 21 -13.26 -17.51 -11.18
N ALA A 22 -14.48 -17.99 -11.27
CA ALA A 22 -14.98 -19.07 -10.45
C ALA A 22 -14.33 -20.43 -10.80
N THR A 23 -14.20 -20.75 -12.11
CA THR A 23 -13.78 -22.09 -12.55
C THR A 23 -12.31 -22.19 -12.94
N GLY A 24 -11.74 -21.11 -13.50
CA GLY A 24 -10.41 -21.09 -14.14
C GLY A 24 -10.37 -21.75 -15.51
N GLU A 25 -11.48 -22.25 -16.00
CA GLU A 25 -11.60 -22.96 -17.26
C GLU A 25 -12.11 -22.04 -18.38
N PRO A 26 -11.72 -22.24 -19.64
CA PRO A 26 -12.26 -21.48 -20.75
C PRO A 26 -13.79 -21.62 -20.83
N VAL A 27 -14.46 -20.48 -20.95
CA VAL A 27 -15.94 -20.40 -20.88
C VAL A 27 -16.55 -20.64 -22.24
N SER A 28 -17.48 -21.60 -22.33
CA SER A 28 -18.22 -21.90 -23.56
C SER A 28 -19.56 -21.16 -23.61
N SER A 29 -20.07 -20.90 -24.82
CA SER A 29 -21.42 -20.35 -25.00
C SER A 29 -22.53 -21.27 -24.43
N GLY A 30 -22.27 -22.59 -24.45
CA GLY A 30 -23.18 -23.56 -23.82
C GLY A 30 -23.22 -23.42 -22.32
N THR A 31 -22.07 -23.28 -21.65
CA THR A 31 -21.99 -23.05 -20.21
C THR A 31 -22.76 -21.79 -19.80
N LEU A 32 -22.54 -20.68 -20.51
CA LEU A 32 -23.25 -19.42 -20.23
C LEU A 32 -24.75 -19.52 -20.45
N ALA A 33 -25.19 -20.20 -21.50
CA ALA A 33 -26.59 -20.40 -21.80
C ALA A 33 -27.34 -21.17 -20.69
N HIS A 34 -26.65 -22.10 -20.01
CA HIS A 34 -27.23 -22.87 -18.92
C HIS A 34 -27.11 -22.23 -17.53
N SER A 35 -26.19 -21.30 -17.35
CA SER A 35 -25.94 -20.63 -16.06
C SER A 35 -26.47 -19.20 -16.01
N ALA A 36 -25.72 -18.26 -16.54
CA ALA A 36 -26.00 -16.82 -16.43
C ALA A 36 -27.21 -16.37 -17.29
N PHE A 37 -27.46 -17.05 -18.42
CA PHE A 37 -28.50 -16.66 -19.38
C PHE A 37 -29.58 -17.73 -19.58
N ALA A 38 -29.80 -18.57 -18.55
CA ALA A 38 -30.84 -19.60 -18.60
C ALA A 38 -32.17 -19.00 -19.05
N ASN A 39 -32.68 -19.46 -20.19
CA ASN A 39 -33.96 -19.05 -20.80
C ASN A 39 -34.01 -17.61 -21.37
N SER A 40 -32.92 -16.84 -21.40
CA SER A 40 -32.94 -15.47 -21.93
C SER A 40 -32.24 -15.31 -23.29
N ILE A 41 -31.12 -16.01 -23.51
CA ILE A 41 -30.32 -15.91 -24.74
C ILE A 41 -29.92 -17.31 -25.22
N SER A 42 -30.06 -17.56 -26.53
CA SER A 42 -29.66 -18.85 -27.10
C SER A 42 -28.13 -19.02 -27.15
N SER A 43 -27.65 -20.28 -27.04
CA SER A 43 -26.23 -20.58 -27.14
C SER A 43 -25.62 -20.12 -28.51
N ALA A 44 -26.41 -20.09 -29.57
CA ALA A 44 -25.99 -19.59 -30.88
C ALA A 44 -25.74 -18.07 -30.85
N THR A 45 -26.67 -17.32 -30.25
CA THR A 45 -26.53 -15.87 -30.05
C THR A 45 -25.32 -15.54 -29.18
N LEU A 46 -25.16 -16.26 -28.04
CA LEU A 46 -24.01 -16.09 -27.16
C LEU A 46 -22.70 -16.34 -27.90
N ARG A 47 -22.64 -17.38 -28.75
CA ARG A 47 -21.46 -17.68 -29.56
C ARG A 47 -21.08 -16.52 -30.50
N ASN A 48 -22.06 -15.91 -31.16
CA ASN A 48 -21.81 -14.78 -32.05
C ASN A 48 -21.32 -13.55 -31.28
N GLU A 49 -21.98 -13.19 -30.16
CA GLU A 49 -21.54 -12.07 -29.32
C GLU A 49 -20.15 -12.31 -28.72
N MET A 50 -19.82 -13.54 -28.32
CA MET A 50 -18.47 -13.89 -27.85
C MET A 50 -17.44 -13.85 -28.96
N ALA A 51 -17.81 -14.08 -30.23
CA ALA A 51 -16.93 -13.89 -31.36
C ALA A 51 -16.64 -12.39 -31.59
N ASP A 52 -17.70 -11.55 -31.57
CA ASP A 52 -17.55 -10.09 -31.69
C ASP A 52 -16.67 -9.51 -30.56
N LEU A 53 -16.83 -10.01 -29.33
CA LEU A 53 -15.96 -9.62 -28.21
C LEU A 53 -14.52 -10.09 -28.39
N ALA A 54 -14.30 -11.24 -29.02
CA ALA A 54 -12.96 -11.70 -29.34
C ALA A 54 -12.31 -10.85 -30.45
N ASP A 55 -13.06 -10.49 -31.48
CA ASP A 55 -12.61 -9.58 -32.55
C ASP A 55 -12.28 -8.18 -32.01
N ALA A 56 -12.97 -7.77 -30.93
CA ALA A 56 -12.67 -6.55 -30.19
C ALA A 56 -11.46 -6.68 -29.24
N GLY A 57 -10.80 -7.83 -29.16
CA GLY A 57 -9.64 -8.08 -28.28
C GLY A 57 -9.97 -8.26 -26.79
N LEU A 58 -11.24 -8.50 -26.46
CA LEU A 58 -11.68 -8.69 -25.08
C LEU A 58 -11.69 -10.15 -24.64
N LEU A 59 -11.78 -11.08 -25.56
CA LEU A 59 -11.73 -12.51 -25.31
C LEU A 59 -10.67 -13.18 -26.16
N ASP A 60 -9.91 -14.09 -25.57
CA ASP A 60 -8.91 -14.91 -26.24
C ASP A 60 -9.43 -16.35 -26.40
N GLN A 61 -8.95 -17.05 -27.41
CA GLN A 61 -9.22 -18.47 -27.63
C GLN A 61 -7.91 -19.26 -27.53
N PRO A 62 -7.64 -19.94 -26.41
CA PRO A 62 -6.38 -20.66 -26.21
C PRO A 62 -6.15 -21.77 -27.26
N HIS A 63 -7.23 -22.46 -27.67
CA HIS A 63 -7.21 -23.53 -28.68
C HIS A 63 -8.52 -23.52 -29.49
N THR A 64 -8.48 -24.00 -30.71
CA THR A 64 -9.60 -23.95 -31.68
C THR A 64 -10.90 -24.59 -31.16
N SER A 65 -10.80 -25.61 -30.29
CA SER A 65 -11.93 -26.29 -29.66
C SER A 65 -12.25 -25.78 -28.25
N ALA A 66 -11.44 -24.89 -27.70
CA ALA A 66 -11.63 -24.34 -26.37
C ALA A 66 -12.72 -23.25 -26.35
N GLY A 67 -13.31 -23.02 -25.15
CA GLY A 67 -14.09 -21.84 -24.89
C GLY A 67 -13.28 -20.55 -25.00
N ARG A 68 -13.79 -19.46 -24.46
CA ARG A 68 -13.12 -18.15 -24.43
C ARG A 68 -12.54 -17.86 -23.05
N VAL A 69 -11.41 -17.17 -23.01
CA VAL A 69 -10.73 -16.69 -21.79
C VAL A 69 -10.70 -15.18 -21.84
N PRO A 70 -11.03 -14.48 -20.74
CA PRO A 70 -10.94 -13.02 -20.70
C PRO A 70 -9.52 -12.51 -20.93
N SER A 71 -9.35 -11.49 -21.79
CA SER A 71 -8.10 -10.77 -21.96
C SER A 71 -7.83 -9.83 -20.76
N ALA A 72 -6.64 -9.25 -20.68
CA ALA A 72 -6.34 -8.23 -19.67
C ALA A 72 -7.31 -7.03 -19.74
N GLU A 73 -7.69 -6.64 -20.97
CA GLU A 73 -8.62 -5.53 -21.20
C GLU A 73 -10.05 -5.87 -20.71
N ALA A 74 -10.49 -7.13 -20.85
CA ALA A 74 -11.76 -7.59 -20.29
C ALA A 74 -11.80 -7.44 -18.77
N PHE A 75 -10.72 -7.81 -18.08
CA PHE A 75 -10.63 -7.62 -16.63
C PHE A 75 -10.65 -6.15 -16.23
N ARG A 76 -9.99 -5.25 -16.98
CA ARG A 76 -10.04 -3.80 -16.71
C ARG A 76 -11.44 -3.25 -16.84
N LEU A 77 -12.15 -3.60 -17.91
CA LEU A 77 -13.55 -3.19 -18.11
C LEU A 77 -14.45 -3.72 -16.99
N TYR A 78 -14.31 -4.99 -16.63
CA TYR A 78 -15.07 -5.61 -15.56
C TYR A 78 -14.85 -4.89 -14.22
N VAL A 79 -13.60 -4.60 -13.85
CA VAL A 79 -13.27 -3.86 -12.63
C VAL A 79 -13.84 -2.43 -12.67
N SER A 80 -13.75 -1.75 -13.80
CA SER A 80 -14.34 -0.42 -13.99
C SER A 80 -15.85 -0.43 -13.78
N GLU A 81 -16.56 -1.46 -14.23
CA GLU A 81 -17.99 -1.62 -13.99
C GLU A 81 -18.32 -1.88 -12.52
N ILE A 82 -17.54 -2.72 -11.82
CA ILE A 82 -17.72 -2.95 -10.38
C ILE A 82 -17.56 -1.64 -9.60
N GLN A 83 -16.55 -0.83 -9.94
CA GLN A 83 -16.28 0.43 -9.26
C GLN A 83 -17.42 1.45 -9.39
N THR A 84 -18.23 1.35 -10.44
CA THR A 84 -19.38 2.23 -10.66
C THR A 84 -20.68 1.71 -10.03
N ARG A 85 -20.71 0.45 -9.61
CA ARG A 85 -21.89 -0.13 -8.94
C ARG A 85 -22.00 0.41 -7.51
N PRO A 86 -23.21 0.64 -6.99
CA PRO A 86 -23.38 0.94 -5.56
C PRO A 86 -22.79 -0.21 -4.74
N ALA A 87 -22.05 0.14 -3.68
CA ALA A 87 -21.44 -0.85 -2.81
C ALA A 87 -22.51 -1.79 -2.24
N THR A 88 -22.39 -3.07 -2.54
CA THR A 88 -23.27 -4.08 -1.97
C THR A 88 -22.91 -4.23 -0.49
N SER A 89 -23.91 -4.13 0.40
CA SER A 89 -23.69 -4.28 1.84
C SER A 89 -23.20 -5.71 2.14
N GLN A 90 -21.91 -5.87 2.39
CA GLN A 90 -21.29 -7.14 2.76
C GLN A 90 -21.16 -7.22 4.29
N THR A 91 -22.28 -7.14 5.00
CA THR A 91 -22.32 -7.13 6.47
C THR A 91 -21.54 -8.28 7.10
N ALA A 92 -21.60 -9.48 6.51
CA ALA A 92 -20.85 -10.65 6.99
C ALA A 92 -19.32 -10.46 6.85
N LEU A 93 -18.85 -9.86 5.76
CA LEU A 93 -17.44 -9.54 5.56
C LEU A 93 -16.97 -8.49 6.57
N HIS A 94 -17.74 -7.42 6.74
CA HIS A 94 -17.43 -6.35 7.69
C HIS A 94 -17.34 -6.89 9.13
N SER A 95 -18.33 -7.69 9.57
CA SER A 95 -18.30 -8.30 10.91
C SER A 95 -17.08 -9.21 11.14
N ARG A 96 -16.65 -9.96 10.12
CA ARG A 96 -15.41 -10.76 10.21
C ARG A 96 -14.17 -9.89 10.34
N ILE A 97 -14.11 -8.78 9.61
CA ILE A 97 -13.01 -7.82 9.69
C ILE A 97 -13.00 -7.20 11.09
N ASP A 98 -14.12 -6.66 11.58
CA ASP A 98 -14.23 -6.04 12.90
C ASP A 98 -13.78 -6.99 14.01
N THR A 99 -14.22 -8.24 13.95
CA THR A 99 -13.80 -9.28 14.91
C THR A 99 -12.28 -9.52 14.84
N SER A 100 -11.69 -9.46 13.65
CA SER A 100 -10.24 -9.67 13.48
C SER A 100 -9.40 -8.53 14.06
N PHE A 101 -9.93 -7.32 14.14
CA PHE A 101 -9.25 -6.14 14.69
C PHE A 101 -9.61 -5.86 16.16
N ALA A 102 -10.56 -6.60 16.74
CA ALA A 102 -10.96 -6.43 18.13
C ALA A 102 -9.78 -6.65 19.09
N GLY A 103 -9.52 -5.67 19.96
CA GLY A 103 -8.45 -5.73 20.95
C GLY A 103 -7.03 -5.52 20.40
N VAL A 104 -6.86 -5.24 19.11
CA VAL A 104 -5.55 -4.90 18.53
C VAL A 104 -5.24 -3.44 18.83
N ALA A 105 -4.10 -3.16 19.47
CA ALA A 105 -3.67 -1.82 19.80
C ALA A 105 -2.25 -1.52 19.31
N GLY A 106 -2.04 -0.28 18.88
CA GLY A 106 -0.75 0.18 18.37
C GLY A 106 -0.55 -0.06 16.86
N THR A 107 0.03 0.93 16.20
CA THR A 107 0.20 0.95 14.74
C THR A 107 0.91 -0.30 14.17
N PRO A 108 2.02 -0.81 14.75
CA PRO A 108 2.68 -2.00 14.24
C PRO A 108 1.77 -3.23 14.25
N ALA A 109 1.06 -3.49 15.36
CA ALA A 109 0.16 -4.64 15.47
C ALA A 109 -1.05 -4.53 14.53
N LEU A 110 -1.56 -3.31 14.31
CA LEU A 110 -2.64 -3.04 13.34
C LEU A 110 -2.18 -3.34 11.91
N LEU A 111 -0.98 -2.92 11.52
CA LEU A 111 -0.45 -3.17 10.18
C LEU A 111 -0.16 -4.65 9.94
N GLU A 112 0.44 -5.34 10.92
CA GLU A 112 0.67 -6.78 10.86
C GLU A 112 -0.65 -7.54 10.73
N ARG A 113 -1.64 -7.20 11.56
CA ARG A 113 -2.98 -7.78 11.48
C ARG A 113 -3.63 -7.52 10.12
N THR A 114 -3.43 -6.33 9.56
CA THR A 114 -3.96 -5.95 8.26
C THR A 114 -3.43 -6.85 7.15
N SER A 115 -2.12 -7.04 7.05
CA SER A 115 -1.54 -7.93 6.03
C SER A 115 -2.08 -9.35 6.14
N HIS A 116 -2.21 -9.87 7.36
CA HIS A 116 -2.78 -11.20 7.61
C HIS A 116 -4.24 -11.31 7.18
N VAL A 117 -5.10 -10.36 7.57
CA VAL A 117 -6.53 -10.38 7.24
C VAL A 117 -6.74 -10.23 5.73
N LEU A 118 -6.00 -9.33 5.06
CA LEU A 118 -6.06 -9.17 3.61
C LEU A 118 -5.66 -10.45 2.89
N ALA A 119 -4.59 -11.12 3.31
CA ALA A 119 -4.17 -12.40 2.74
C ALA A 119 -5.23 -13.49 2.93
N ALA A 120 -5.81 -13.61 4.13
CA ALA A 120 -6.82 -14.61 4.46
C ALA A 120 -8.14 -14.41 3.68
N LEU A 121 -8.54 -13.16 3.42
CA LEU A 121 -9.78 -12.84 2.71
C LEU A 121 -9.65 -12.93 1.18
N SER A 122 -8.46 -12.68 0.63
CA SER A 122 -8.26 -12.64 -0.82
C SER A 122 -7.65 -13.90 -1.41
N SER A 123 -7.15 -14.82 -0.57
CA SER A 123 -6.26 -15.91 -1.00
C SER A 123 -5.06 -15.43 -1.82
N GLY A 124 -4.68 -14.17 -1.66
CA GLY A 124 -3.52 -13.52 -2.27
C GLY A 124 -2.47 -13.15 -1.22
N VAL A 125 -1.59 -12.24 -1.57
CA VAL A 125 -0.61 -11.63 -0.66
C VAL A 125 -1.21 -10.34 -0.10
N GLY A 126 -1.34 -10.26 1.21
CA GLY A 126 -1.71 -9.04 1.93
C GLY A 126 -0.45 -8.22 2.24
N VAL A 127 -0.50 -6.95 1.92
CA VAL A 127 0.59 -6.00 2.17
C VAL A 127 0.05 -4.83 2.97
N ALA A 128 0.73 -4.45 4.03
CA ALA A 128 0.46 -3.24 4.78
C ALA A 128 1.75 -2.45 4.96
N ILE A 129 1.75 -1.22 4.50
CA ILE A 129 2.85 -0.28 4.64
C ILE A 129 2.37 0.86 5.52
N GLY A 130 3.07 1.10 6.62
CA GLY A 130 2.87 2.28 7.44
C GLY A 130 4.04 3.22 7.32
N ALA A 131 3.76 4.50 7.07
CA ALA A 131 4.73 5.50 7.44
C ALA A 131 4.81 5.52 8.97
N SER A 132 5.99 5.52 9.51
CA SER A 132 6.26 5.52 10.95
C SER A 132 5.89 6.89 11.59
N ALA A 133 4.70 7.40 11.29
CA ALA A 133 4.32 8.77 11.67
C ALA A 133 4.21 8.97 13.18
N SER A 134 3.76 7.96 13.92
CA SER A 134 3.73 8.04 15.40
C SER A 134 5.06 7.62 16.02
N ALA A 135 5.86 6.82 15.31
CA ALA A 135 7.21 6.47 15.73
C ALA A 135 8.17 7.66 15.65
N ASP A 136 7.87 8.65 14.83
CA ASP A 136 8.74 9.79 14.54
C ASP A 136 8.40 11.09 15.28
N LEU A 137 7.52 11.04 16.29
CA LEU A 137 7.34 12.18 17.20
C LEU A 137 8.49 12.24 18.19
N LEU A 138 9.23 13.35 18.21
CA LEU A 138 10.33 13.57 19.14
C LEU A 138 9.82 13.51 20.58
N GLU A 139 10.29 12.56 21.35
CA GLU A 139 10.05 12.50 22.81
C GLU A 139 11.23 13.08 23.57
N HIS A 140 12.45 12.72 23.18
CA HIS A 140 13.67 13.24 23.79
C HIS A 140 14.86 13.14 22.85
N ILE A 141 15.76 14.14 22.92
CA ILE A 141 17.07 14.08 22.26
C ILE A 141 18.17 14.32 23.30
N HIS A 142 19.28 13.58 23.16
CA HIS A 142 20.45 13.72 24.00
C HIS A 142 21.73 13.67 23.18
N PHE A 143 22.73 14.50 23.56
CA PHE A 143 24.02 14.54 22.95
C PHE A 143 25.10 14.15 23.97
N SER A 144 25.94 13.17 23.66
CA SER A 144 27.05 12.75 24.50
C SER A 144 28.37 12.94 23.76
N ARG A 145 29.35 13.59 24.39
CA ARG A 145 30.69 13.75 23.82
C ARG A 145 31.46 12.44 23.92
N LEU A 146 31.91 11.89 22.79
CA LEU A 146 32.74 10.67 22.74
C LEU A 146 34.23 11.00 22.70
N ALA A 147 34.62 12.04 21.93
CA ALA A 147 35.98 12.52 21.75
C ALA A 147 35.95 13.96 21.23
N ALA A 148 37.12 14.56 21.00
CA ALA A 148 37.20 15.85 20.30
C ALA A 148 36.50 15.73 18.94
N ASN A 149 35.60 16.64 18.64
CA ASN A 149 34.80 16.69 17.39
C ASN A 149 33.92 15.46 17.11
N ARG A 150 33.75 14.53 18.08
CA ARG A 150 32.89 13.36 17.93
C ARG A 150 31.84 13.28 19.02
N ILE A 151 30.58 13.24 18.61
CA ILE A 151 29.42 13.27 19.49
C ILE A 151 28.52 12.09 19.16
N LEU A 152 27.97 11.43 20.16
CA LEU A 152 26.85 10.52 20.01
C LEU A 152 25.55 11.30 20.20
N ALA A 153 24.73 11.32 19.19
CA ALA A 153 23.36 11.84 19.27
C ALA A 153 22.39 10.65 19.45
N VAL A 154 21.50 10.77 20.42
CA VAL A 154 20.46 9.76 20.69
C VAL A 154 19.10 10.46 20.61
N VAL A 155 18.25 10.01 19.68
CA VAL A 155 16.87 10.49 19.52
C VAL A 155 15.94 9.41 19.98
N VAL A 156 15.07 9.72 20.93
CA VAL A 156 14.00 8.85 21.42
C VAL A 156 12.68 9.40 20.89
N THR A 157 11.91 8.56 20.25
CA THR A 157 10.58 8.93 19.74
C THR A 157 9.49 8.48 20.72
N ARG A 158 8.31 9.10 20.64
CA ARG A 158 7.15 8.73 21.47
C ARG A 158 6.71 7.29 21.24
N GLY A 159 6.95 6.74 20.04
CA GLY A 159 6.71 5.34 19.73
C GLY A 159 7.72 4.36 20.36
N GLY A 160 8.69 4.85 21.16
CA GLY A 160 9.71 4.02 21.81
C GLY A 160 10.87 3.63 20.90
N VAL A 161 10.94 4.15 19.70
CA VAL A 161 12.09 3.95 18.80
C VAL A 161 13.26 4.78 19.28
N VAL A 162 14.42 4.16 19.46
CA VAL A 162 15.68 4.82 19.78
C VAL A 162 16.56 4.81 18.54
N ARG A 163 16.97 5.99 18.09
CA ARG A 163 17.95 6.16 17.01
C ARG A 163 19.21 6.77 17.58
N ASP A 164 20.33 6.18 17.30
CA ASP A 164 21.64 6.69 17.69
C ASP A 164 22.53 6.93 16.49
N ARG A 165 23.35 7.96 16.58
CA ARG A 165 24.30 8.31 15.52
C ARG A 165 25.53 8.98 16.06
N VAL A 166 26.70 8.59 15.57
CA VAL A 166 27.96 9.27 15.83
C VAL A 166 28.12 10.38 14.80
N LEU A 167 28.21 11.62 15.29
CA LEU A 167 28.42 12.82 14.48
C LEU A 167 29.90 13.22 14.52
N SER A 168 30.41 13.68 13.39
CA SER A 168 31.73 14.32 13.30
C SER A 168 31.53 15.79 13.01
N LEU A 169 31.96 16.66 13.92
CA LEU A 169 31.80 18.10 13.81
C LEU A 169 33.08 18.76 13.30
N ASP A 170 32.94 19.88 12.61
CA ASP A 170 34.06 20.67 12.14
C ASP A 170 34.79 21.44 13.27
N HIS A 171 34.08 21.63 14.40
CA HIS A 171 34.61 22.27 15.62
C HIS A 171 34.12 21.55 16.86
N ASP A 172 34.91 21.64 17.93
CA ASP A 172 34.58 20.99 19.19
C ASP A 172 33.54 21.76 19.97
N LEU A 173 32.48 21.09 20.43
CA LEU A 173 31.47 21.68 21.31
C LEU A 173 31.72 21.26 22.76
N SER A 174 31.61 22.21 23.67
CA SER A 174 31.68 21.93 25.11
C SER A 174 30.45 21.17 25.58
N LEU A 175 30.55 20.49 26.73
CA LEU A 175 29.41 19.79 27.34
C LEU A 175 28.22 20.74 27.57
N THR A 176 28.47 21.95 28.02
CA THR A 176 27.44 22.99 28.23
C THR A 176 26.69 23.35 26.94
N GLN A 177 27.42 23.45 25.81
CA GLN A 177 26.81 23.76 24.52
C GLN A 177 25.94 22.59 24.04
N LEU A 178 26.39 21.34 24.22
CA LEU A 178 25.63 20.15 23.89
C LEU A 178 24.33 20.04 24.72
N GLU A 179 24.43 20.29 26.03
CA GLU A 179 23.28 20.31 26.93
C GLU A 179 22.30 21.43 26.56
N THR A 180 22.80 22.63 26.27
CA THR A 180 21.95 23.75 25.84
C THR A 180 21.22 23.45 24.55
N ALA A 181 21.89 22.87 23.55
CA ALA A 181 21.28 22.47 22.29
C ALA A 181 20.22 21.37 22.48
N ALA A 182 20.51 20.35 23.31
CA ALA A 182 19.55 19.32 23.62
C ALA A 182 18.31 19.85 24.35
N ASN A 183 18.50 20.71 25.35
CA ASN A 183 17.41 21.33 26.10
C ASN A 183 16.55 22.21 25.20
N PHE A 184 17.16 23.00 24.32
CA PHE A 184 16.43 23.82 23.35
C PHE A 184 15.53 22.95 22.44
N LEU A 185 16.07 21.84 21.89
CA LEU A 185 15.31 20.94 21.04
C LEU A 185 14.18 20.24 21.81
N ASN A 186 14.44 19.79 23.04
CA ASN A 186 13.44 19.11 23.86
C ASN A 186 12.33 20.06 24.32
N GLU A 187 12.64 21.31 24.69
CA GLU A 187 11.63 22.28 25.15
C GLU A 187 10.72 22.77 24.02
N HIS A 188 11.28 23.00 22.82
CA HIS A 188 10.54 23.62 21.74
C HIS A 188 9.90 22.63 20.75
N PHE A 189 10.41 21.40 20.67
CA PHE A 189 10.02 20.45 19.64
C PHE A 189 9.56 19.07 20.15
N ARG A 190 9.49 18.87 21.47
CA ARG A 190 8.91 17.65 22.03
C ARG A 190 7.48 17.44 21.53
N GLY A 191 7.17 16.25 21.04
CA GLY A 191 5.88 15.93 20.44
C GLY A 191 5.71 16.39 18.99
N TRP A 192 6.72 17.03 18.40
CA TRP A 192 6.70 17.36 16.98
C TRP A 192 7.22 16.20 16.14
N ASN A 193 6.68 16.06 14.92
CA ASN A 193 7.26 15.16 13.94
C ASN A 193 8.68 15.61 13.55
N ILE A 194 9.61 14.65 13.44
CA ILE A 194 11.03 14.90 13.16
C ILE A 194 11.21 15.72 11.87
N GLU A 195 10.44 15.45 10.81
CA GLU A 195 10.48 16.24 9.57
C GLU A 195 9.98 17.67 9.76
N ARG A 196 8.94 17.86 10.57
CA ARG A 196 8.43 19.19 10.91
C ARG A 196 9.45 20.00 11.72
N VAL A 197 10.17 19.34 12.65
CA VAL A 197 11.29 19.97 13.38
C VAL A 197 12.34 20.47 12.41
N ARG A 198 12.72 19.63 11.42
CA ARG A 198 13.69 20.01 10.38
C ARG A 198 13.23 21.24 9.60
N ALA A 199 12.01 21.22 9.06
CA ALA A 199 11.47 22.31 8.28
C ALA A 199 11.41 23.62 9.06
N GLU A 200 11.03 23.57 10.34
CA GLU A 200 10.96 24.75 11.21
C GLU A 200 12.35 25.28 11.56
N LEU A 201 13.31 24.41 11.85
CA LEU A 201 14.69 24.82 12.10
C LEU A 201 15.32 25.48 10.86
N ALA A 202 15.11 24.90 9.67
CA ALA A 202 15.58 25.50 8.42
C ALA A 202 14.96 26.88 8.18
N ARG A 203 13.64 27.03 8.41
CA ARG A 203 12.93 28.32 8.28
C ARG A 203 13.47 29.38 9.26
N ARG A 204 13.73 29.01 10.51
CA ARG A 204 14.27 29.93 11.53
C ARG A 204 15.68 30.38 11.20
N VAL A 205 16.53 29.48 10.71
CA VAL A 205 17.89 29.86 10.25
C VAL A 205 17.87 30.90 9.13
N GLU A 206 16.92 30.74 8.20
CA GLU A 206 16.80 31.68 7.06
C GLU A 206 16.26 33.06 7.48
N GLN A 207 15.40 33.10 8.48
CA GLN A 207 14.79 34.35 8.97
C GLN A 207 15.67 35.15 9.93
N GLU A 208 16.56 34.49 10.70
CA GLU A 208 17.28 35.13 11.80
C GLU A 208 18.82 35.02 11.68
N ARG A 209 19.35 35.45 10.55
CA ARG A 209 20.80 35.38 10.23
C ARG A 209 21.72 36.10 11.23
N ASN A 210 21.22 36.81 12.22
CA ASN A 210 22.03 37.75 13.04
C ASN A 210 22.01 37.54 14.57
N THR A 211 21.29 36.62 15.19
CA THR A 211 21.11 36.68 16.65
C THR A 211 21.48 35.43 17.47
N TYR A 212 21.69 34.23 16.91
CA TYR A 212 21.76 33.03 17.75
C TYR A 212 22.88 32.01 17.41
N ARG A 213 24.05 32.16 18.05
CA ARG A 213 25.05 31.05 18.07
C ARG A 213 24.49 29.76 18.67
N GLN A 214 23.72 29.84 19.74
CA GLN A 214 23.13 28.65 20.41
C GLN A 214 22.15 27.89 19.52
N MET A 215 21.37 28.61 18.69
CA MET A 215 20.46 27.99 17.74
C MET A 215 21.22 27.40 16.55
N SER A 216 22.32 28.03 16.13
CA SER A 216 23.19 27.49 15.08
C SER A 216 23.77 26.13 15.45
N ASP A 217 24.24 25.95 16.68
CA ASP A 217 24.76 24.67 17.16
C ASP A 217 23.69 23.60 17.19
N ALA A 218 22.49 23.93 17.67
CA ALA A 218 21.35 23.00 17.71
C ALA A 218 20.91 22.57 16.29
N VAL A 219 20.84 23.51 15.36
CA VAL A 219 20.49 23.25 13.96
C VAL A 219 21.57 22.40 13.27
N GLN A 220 22.83 22.67 13.49
CA GLN A 220 23.93 21.89 12.93
C GLN A 220 23.91 20.45 13.46
N LEU A 221 23.73 20.27 14.77
CA LEU A 221 23.61 18.98 15.39
C LEU A 221 22.39 18.21 14.88
N TRP A 222 21.23 18.89 14.76
CA TRP A 222 20.02 18.28 14.22
C TRP A 222 20.18 17.81 12.79
N SER A 223 20.70 18.68 11.91
CA SER A 223 20.87 18.34 10.48
C SER A 223 21.82 17.16 10.25
N GLN A 224 22.82 16.98 11.10
CA GLN A 224 23.72 15.84 11.04
C GLN A 224 23.13 14.58 11.68
N THR A 225 22.24 14.73 12.68
CA THR A 225 21.59 13.61 13.37
C THR A 225 20.52 12.99 12.49
N VAL A 226 19.73 13.82 11.81
CA VAL A 226 18.66 13.40 10.89
C VAL A 226 19.07 13.75 9.47
N PRO A 227 19.57 12.82 8.65
CA PRO A 227 20.03 13.10 7.28
C PRO A 227 18.89 13.59 6.39
N ASP A 228 19.24 14.35 5.33
CA ASP A 228 18.29 14.93 4.34
C ASP A 228 17.46 13.90 3.58
N SER A 229 17.97 12.70 3.45
CA SER A 229 17.22 11.53 3.07
C SER A 229 16.95 10.66 4.30
N ALA A 230 16.19 11.16 5.26
CA ALA A 230 15.42 10.25 6.06
C ALA A 230 14.48 9.56 5.05
N THR A 231 14.95 8.47 4.48
CA THR A 231 14.09 7.44 3.93
C THR A 231 13.05 7.26 5.03
N ILE A 232 11.82 7.70 4.76
CA ILE A 232 10.71 7.38 5.65
C ILE A 232 10.83 5.87 5.80
N GLU A 233 11.28 5.41 6.97
CA GLU A 233 11.40 3.97 7.21
C GLU A 233 9.98 3.43 7.19
N HIS A 234 9.58 2.99 6.01
CA HIS A 234 8.32 2.32 5.85
C HIS A 234 8.40 0.97 6.55
N THR A 235 7.60 0.79 7.58
CA THR A 235 7.41 -0.54 8.14
C THR A 235 6.50 -1.32 7.20
N VAL A 236 7.04 -2.37 6.60
CA VAL A 236 6.33 -3.20 5.62
C VAL A 236 6.00 -4.55 6.24
N TYR A 237 4.73 -4.88 6.26
CA TYR A 237 4.21 -6.19 6.63
C TYR A 237 3.67 -6.90 5.39
N VAL A 238 4.06 -8.15 5.21
CA VAL A 238 3.65 -8.99 4.08
C VAL A 238 3.23 -10.34 4.64
N ASP A 239 2.06 -10.81 4.26
CA ASP A 239 1.56 -12.13 4.62
C ASP A 239 0.90 -12.83 3.42
N GLY A 240 0.78 -14.15 3.48
CA GLY A 240 0.12 -14.93 2.45
C GLY A 240 0.99 -15.25 1.23
N LEU A 241 2.31 -15.15 1.30
CA LEU A 241 3.20 -15.54 0.19
C LEU A 241 2.97 -16.98 -0.27
N ALA A 242 2.65 -17.90 0.65
CA ALA A 242 2.30 -19.29 0.35
C ALA A 242 1.07 -19.42 -0.56
N ASN A 243 0.14 -18.46 -0.52
CA ASN A 243 -1.05 -18.48 -1.36
C ASN A 243 -0.69 -18.39 -2.85
N LEU A 244 0.39 -17.73 -3.21
CA LEU A 244 0.84 -17.64 -4.60
C LEU A 244 1.25 -19.01 -5.16
N ALA A 245 1.79 -19.88 -4.34
CA ALA A 245 2.17 -21.24 -4.74
C ALA A 245 0.95 -22.13 -5.08
N ALA A 246 -0.22 -21.79 -4.57
CA ALA A 246 -1.46 -22.53 -4.82
C ALA A 246 -2.11 -22.19 -6.19
N PHE A 247 -1.62 -21.17 -6.91
CA PHE A 247 -2.21 -20.80 -8.20
C PHE A 247 -1.75 -21.73 -9.33
N PRO A 248 -2.67 -22.25 -10.19
CA PRO A 248 -2.41 -23.31 -11.13
C PRO A 248 -1.29 -23.11 -12.14
N ARG A 249 -0.90 -21.85 -12.42
CA ARG A 249 0.17 -21.54 -13.39
C ARG A 249 1.57 -21.44 -12.78
N PHE A 250 1.70 -21.33 -11.46
CA PHE A 250 3.00 -21.22 -10.81
C PHE A 250 3.70 -22.55 -10.54
N PRO A 251 2.98 -23.71 -10.32
CA PRO A 251 3.67 -24.99 -10.17
C PRO A 251 4.47 -25.44 -11.38
N GLU A 252 4.08 -24.99 -12.59
CA GLU A 252 4.74 -25.38 -13.86
C GLU A 252 6.05 -24.59 -14.08
N ASP A 253 6.19 -23.40 -13.47
CA ASP A 253 7.39 -22.55 -13.58
C ASP A 253 7.96 -22.21 -12.19
N ARG A 254 8.69 -23.17 -11.63
CA ARG A 254 9.34 -23.03 -10.31
C ARG A 254 10.37 -21.91 -10.27
N ALA A 255 11.02 -21.60 -11.38
CA ALA A 255 11.99 -20.51 -11.45
C ALA A 255 11.28 -19.16 -11.26
N ARG A 256 10.19 -18.97 -11.97
CA ARG A 256 9.38 -17.76 -11.90
C ARG A 256 8.74 -17.56 -10.52
N LEU A 257 8.24 -18.62 -9.88
CA LEU A 257 7.72 -18.54 -8.51
C LEU A 257 8.81 -18.09 -7.53
N ARG A 258 10.02 -18.65 -7.65
CA ARG A 258 11.16 -18.26 -6.80
C ARG A 258 11.55 -16.80 -7.00
N ASP A 259 11.63 -16.34 -8.25
CA ASP A 259 11.98 -14.95 -8.60
C ASP A 259 10.92 -13.97 -8.09
N LEU A 260 9.64 -14.36 -8.18
CA LEU A 260 8.52 -13.61 -7.61
C LEU A 260 8.62 -13.52 -6.08
N LEU A 261 8.84 -14.64 -5.40
CA LEU A 261 8.98 -14.64 -3.93
C LEU A 261 10.17 -13.79 -3.50
N ALA A 262 11.31 -13.90 -4.18
CA ALA A 262 12.47 -13.07 -3.91
C ALA A 262 12.19 -11.56 -4.11
N ALA A 263 11.41 -11.19 -5.13
CA ALA A 263 11.01 -9.80 -5.37
C ALA A 263 10.07 -9.28 -4.25
N LEU A 264 9.16 -10.12 -3.76
CA LEU A 264 8.21 -9.75 -2.70
C LEU A 264 8.86 -9.73 -1.30
N GLU A 265 9.97 -10.45 -1.10
CA GLU A 265 10.79 -10.35 0.11
C GLU A 265 11.57 -9.04 0.19
N GLN A 266 11.82 -8.38 -0.95
CA GLN A 266 12.48 -7.07 -1.00
C GLN A 266 11.51 -5.96 -0.63
N LYS A 267 11.44 -5.63 0.65
CA LYS A 267 10.51 -4.62 1.22
C LYS A 267 10.57 -3.29 0.49
N GLN A 268 11.75 -2.83 0.07
CA GLN A 268 11.91 -1.55 -0.64
C GLN A 268 11.21 -1.57 -2.00
N GLN A 269 11.28 -2.66 -2.75
CA GLN A 269 10.57 -2.77 -4.04
C GLN A 269 9.05 -2.69 -3.88
N LEU A 270 8.50 -3.23 -2.79
CA LEU A 270 7.08 -3.10 -2.48
C LEU A 270 6.69 -1.66 -2.14
N VAL A 271 7.53 -0.96 -1.37
CA VAL A 271 7.31 0.47 -1.08
C VAL A 271 7.32 1.28 -2.37
N ASP A 272 8.33 1.10 -3.22
CA ASP A 272 8.47 1.82 -4.47
C ASP A 272 7.27 1.55 -5.41
N LEU A 273 6.85 0.28 -5.51
CA LEU A 273 5.68 -0.13 -6.29
C LEU A 273 4.40 0.56 -5.79
N LEU A 274 4.14 0.49 -4.49
CA LEU A 274 2.92 1.06 -3.93
C LEU A 274 2.92 2.59 -4.01
N THR A 275 4.06 3.22 -3.77
CA THR A 275 4.21 4.67 -3.88
C THR A 275 4.02 5.17 -5.31
N ALA A 276 4.46 4.40 -6.32
CA ALA A 276 4.28 4.75 -7.73
C ALA A 276 2.80 4.78 -8.16
N TYR A 277 1.96 3.95 -7.55
CA TYR A 277 0.57 3.80 -7.98
C TYR A 277 -0.46 4.43 -7.05
N ILE A 278 -0.10 4.76 -5.81
CA ILE A 278 -1.05 5.26 -4.82
C ILE A 278 -0.75 6.71 -4.49
N ASP A 279 -1.67 7.57 -4.90
CA ASP A 279 -1.71 8.96 -4.44
C ASP A 279 -2.54 9.02 -3.15
N ALA A 280 -1.90 9.38 -2.04
CA ALA A 280 -2.54 9.54 -0.73
C ALA A 280 -3.69 10.56 -0.72
N ARG A 281 -3.77 11.42 -1.74
CA ARG A 281 -4.84 12.42 -1.90
C ARG A 281 -6.13 11.85 -2.50
N GLN A 282 -6.06 10.67 -3.10
CA GLN A 282 -7.22 9.99 -3.68
C GLN A 282 -7.63 8.84 -2.77
N GLY A 283 -8.60 9.07 -1.89
CA GLY A 283 -9.07 8.10 -0.88
C GLY A 283 -9.83 6.88 -1.43
N SER A 284 -9.72 6.55 -2.72
CA SER A 284 -10.41 5.43 -3.35
C SER A 284 -9.51 4.22 -3.58
N VAL A 285 -10.13 3.02 -3.54
CA VAL A 285 -9.45 1.78 -3.91
C VAL A 285 -9.03 1.82 -5.38
N ARG A 286 -7.77 1.50 -5.65
CA ARG A 286 -7.22 1.37 -7.00
C ARG A 286 -6.93 -0.08 -7.33
N VAL A 287 -7.22 -0.46 -8.57
CA VAL A 287 -6.83 -1.75 -9.14
C VAL A 287 -5.84 -1.48 -10.26
N VAL A 288 -4.64 -2.03 -10.13
CA VAL A 288 -3.54 -1.84 -11.07
C VAL A 288 -3.22 -3.16 -11.74
N PHE A 289 -3.32 -3.16 -13.05
CA PHE A 289 -2.90 -4.24 -13.94
C PHE A 289 -1.51 -3.97 -14.51
N ASP A 290 -0.92 -4.97 -15.18
CA ASP A 290 0.36 -4.85 -15.91
C ASP A 290 1.52 -4.37 -15.04
N LEU A 291 1.63 -4.92 -13.85
CA LEU A 291 2.71 -4.65 -12.91
C LEU A 291 4.10 -5.00 -13.49
N GLU A 292 4.14 -5.82 -14.53
CA GLU A 292 5.34 -6.16 -15.31
C GLU A 292 6.03 -4.95 -15.95
N GLN A 293 5.32 -3.84 -16.15
CA GLN A 293 5.91 -2.60 -16.65
C GLN A 293 6.86 -1.96 -15.64
N GLN A 294 6.62 -2.15 -14.35
CA GLN A 294 7.47 -1.66 -13.24
C GLN A 294 8.48 -2.72 -12.80
N SER A 295 8.03 -3.97 -12.71
CA SER A 295 8.88 -5.10 -12.32
C SER A 295 8.48 -6.34 -13.11
N PRO A 296 9.34 -6.85 -14.01
CA PRO A 296 9.05 -8.04 -14.82
C PRO A 296 8.68 -9.27 -13.98
N ASN A 297 9.18 -9.36 -12.74
CA ASN A 297 8.90 -10.45 -11.83
C ASN A 297 7.44 -10.49 -11.34
N LEU A 298 6.70 -9.37 -11.46
CA LEU A 298 5.29 -9.27 -11.06
C LEU A 298 4.33 -9.54 -12.23
N ALA A 299 4.81 -10.03 -13.36
CA ALA A 299 3.99 -10.32 -14.53
C ALA A 299 2.85 -11.30 -14.19
N GLY A 300 1.64 -10.96 -14.63
CA GLY A 300 0.43 -11.77 -14.38
C GLY A 300 -0.22 -11.54 -13.04
N LEU A 301 0.34 -10.66 -12.20
CA LEU A 301 -0.29 -10.22 -10.96
C LEU A 301 -1.07 -8.92 -11.15
N VAL A 302 -1.98 -8.69 -10.21
CA VAL A 302 -2.80 -7.47 -10.10
C VAL A 302 -2.66 -6.97 -8.67
N LEU A 303 -2.57 -5.66 -8.52
CA LEU A 303 -2.53 -4.96 -7.25
C LEU A 303 -3.88 -4.29 -7.00
N ILE A 304 -4.46 -4.53 -5.82
CA ILE A 304 -5.63 -3.79 -5.31
C ILE A 304 -5.18 -3.07 -4.06
N ALA A 305 -5.21 -1.74 -4.07
CA ALA A 305 -4.62 -0.98 -2.99
C ALA A 305 -5.44 0.26 -2.63
N ALA A 306 -5.33 0.70 -1.38
CA ALA A 306 -5.91 1.93 -0.89
C ALA A 306 -4.97 2.63 0.08
N PRO A 307 -5.02 3.97 0.16
CA PRO A 307 -4.36 4.71 1.22
C PRO A 307 -5.04 4.38 2.56
N ALA A 308 -4.23 4.20 3.59
CA ALA A 308 -4.69 3.95 4.95
C ALA A 308 -3.79 4.70 5.93
N THR A 309 -4.39 5.35 6.95
CA THR A 309 -3.68 6.19 7.91
C THR A 309 -2.90 7.36 7.27
N GLN A 310 -2.25 8.19 8.06
CA GLN A 310 -1.67 9.47 7.62
C GLN A 310 -0.52 9.39 6.60
N ASN A 311 -0.12 8.31 6.05
CA ASN A 311 0.83 8.07 4.95
C ASN A 311 1.08 6.55 4.78
N GLY A 312 0.14 5.74 5.22
CA GLY A 312 0.21 4.29 5.03
C GLY A 312 -0.54 3.85 3.78
N THR A 313 -0.25 2.65 3.34
CA THR A 313 -0.91 2.01 2.21
C THR A 313 -1.16 0.56 2.54
N ILE A 314 -2.33 0.08 2.19
CA ILE A 314 -2.67 -1.33 2.28
C ILE A 314 -3.00 -1.88 0.90
N ALA A 315 -2.63 -3.12 0.66
CA ALA A 315 -2.82 -3.72 -0.64
C ALA A 315 -3.01 -5.24 -0.59
N ILE A 316 -3.65 -5.74 -1.62
CA ILE A 316 -3.69 -7.15 -2.00
C ILE A 316 -2.94 -7.30 -3.31
N LEU A 317 -1.98 -8.21 -3.35
CA LEU A 317 -1.32 -8.64 -4.58
C LEU A 317 -1.78 -10.07 -4.89
N GLY A 318 -2.36 -10.27 -6.06
CA GLY A 318 -2.90 -11.57 -6.46
C GLY A 318 -2.91 -11.77 -7.97
N PRO A 319 -3.29 -12.96 -8.45
CA PRO A 319 -3.37 -13.26 -9.87
C PRO A 319 -4.52 -12.46 -10.52
N LYS A 320 -4.47 -12.31 -11.85
CA LYS A 320 -5.58 -11.69 -12.63
C LYS A 320 -6.93 -12.38 -12.37
N ARG A 321 -6.92 -13.65 -11.98
CA ARG A 321 -8.10 -14.42 -11.62
C ARG A 321 -8.36 -14.36 -10.11
N MET A 322 -9.03 -13.32 -9.66
CA MET A 322 -9.40 -13.13 -8.25
C MET A 322 -10.82 -12.55 -8.12
N HIS A 323 -11.42 -12.70 -6.96
CA HIS A 323 -12.75 -12.12 -6.67
C HIS A 323 -12.62 -10.61 -6.37
N TYR A 324 -12.56 -9.81 -7.44
CA TYR A 324 -12.30 -8.37 -7.36
C TYR A 324 -13.25 -7.61 -6.44
N GLU A 325 -14.57 -7.86 -6.51
CA GLU A 325 -15.56 -7.16 -5.68
C GLU A 325 -15.29 -7.39 -4.19
N SER A 326 -15.07 -8.63 -3.78
CA SER A 326 -14.76 -8.97 -2.39
C SER A 326 -13.42 -8.40 -1.93
N ALA A 327 -12.40 -8.47 -2.79
CA ALA A 327 -11.07 -7.96 -2.48
C ALA A 327 -11.06 -6.42 -2.36
N MET A 328 -11.74 -5.71 -3.27
CA MET A 328 -11.87 -4.26 -3.23
C MET A 328 -12.66 -3.80 -2.01
N ASN A 329 -13.75 -4.48 -1.66
CA ASN A 329 -14.53 -4.20 -0.46
C ASN A 329 -13.72 -4.45 0.82
N ALA A 330 -12.94 -5.54 0.88
CA ALA A 330 -12.06 -5.80 2.01
C ALA A 330 -11.01 -4.71 2.19
N VAL A 331 -10.31 -4.31 1.11
CA VAL A 331 -9.32 -3.23 1.14
C VAL A 331 -9.97 -1.91 1.55
N SER A 332 -11.13 -1.56 0.96
CA SER A 332 -11.85 -0.32 1.28
C SER A 332 -12.25 -0.27 2.76
N TYR A 333 -12.86 -1.34 3.25
CA TYR A 333 -13.36 -1.38 4.62
C TYR A 333 -12.24 -1.40 5.65
N ILE A 334 -11.17 -2.19 5.42
CA ILE A 334 -10.00 -2.21 6.32
C ILE A 334 -9.31 -0.83 6.35
N ALA A 335 -9.21 -0.13 5.21
CA ALA A 335 -8.69 1.23 5.18
C ALA A 335 -9.51 2.18 6.08
N GLN A 336 -10.84 2.06 6.08
CA GLN A 336 -11.72 2.83 6.96
C GLN A 336 -11.51 2.47 8.44
N VAL A 337 -11.44 1.18 8.77
CA VAL A 337 -11.18 0.68 10.15
C VAL A 337 -9.84 1.21 10.66
N LEU A 338 -8.78 1.15 9.86
CA LEU A 338 -7.47 1.66 10.24
C LEU A 338 -7.48 3.17 10.49
N ASN A 339 -8.20 3.94 9.66
CA ASN A 339 -8.35 5.38 9.85
C ASN A 339 -9.13 5.73 11.14
N GLN A 340 -10.05 4.89 11.55
CA GLN A 340 -10.80 5.07 12.80
C GLN A 340 -9.97 4.67 14.03
N LEU A 341 -9.19 3.60 13.94
CA LEU A 341 -8.37 3.07 15.04
C LEU A 341 -7.03 3.79 15.20
N SER A 342 -6.56 4.49 14.18
CA SER A 342 -5.34 5.29 14.27
C SER A 342 -5.61 6.55 15.08
N PRO A 343 -4.79 6.85 16.12
CA PRO A 343 -4.93 8.10 16.85
C PRO A 343 -4.78 9.26 15.85
N GLN A 344 -5.78 10.13 15.81
CA GLN A 344 -5.68 11.40 15.08
C GLN A 344 -4.43 12.11 15.59
N ALA A 345 -3.58 12.56 14.68
CA ALA A 345 -2.47 13.42 15.07
C ALA A 345 -3.09 14.65 15.74
N ASP A 346 -2.83 14.77 17.03
CA ASP A 346 -3.20 15.95 17.80
C ASP A 346 -2.65 17.17 17.02
N PRO A 347 -3.48 18.13 16.61
CA PRO A 347 -2.99 19.36 16.02
C PRO A 347 -2.20 20.08 17.13
N GLY A 348 -0.90 19.83 17.18
CA GLY A 348 -0.02 20.31 18.23
C GLY A 348 -0.35 21.73 18.66
N PRO A 349 0.01 22.16 19.88
CA PRO A 349 -0.45 23.38 20.47
C PRO A 349 -0.24 24.56 19.51
N THR A 350 -1.34 25.24 19.20
CA THR A 350 -1.34 26.48 18.43
C THR A 350 -0.53 27.49 19.25
N LEU A 351 0.68 27.78 18.81
CA LEU A 351 1.43 28.90 19.38
C LEU A 351 0.60 30.15 19.12
N ALA A 352 0.07 30.72 20.21
CA ALA A 352 -0.50 32.06 20.17
C ALA A 352 0.60 33.07 19.73
N PRO A 353 0.22 34.15 19.03
CA PRO A 353 1.11 35.10 18.42
C PRO A 353 2.00 35.84 19.43
#